data_de583a1700e1279a8aa3549ffe2525ff
#
_entry.id   de583a1700e1279a8aa3549ffe2525ff
#
_cell.length_a   1.000
_cell.length_b   1.000
_cell.length_c   1.000
_cell.angle_alpha   90.00
_cell.angle_beta   90.00
_cell.angle_gamma   90.00
#
_symmetry.space_group_name_H-M   'P 1'
#
loop_
_entity.id
_entity.type
_entity.pdbx_description
1 polymer ?
#
loop_
_entity_poly.entity_id
_entity_poly.type
_entity_poly.pdbx_seq_one_letter_code
_entity_poly.pdbx_strand_id
1 'polypeptide(L)'
;METSIAATNPAYQGHRRLIAATLFACCAVLALTAPPAAAATDKITSSTLLTLSTPSQQISEAALLDVGIPTLNDGLYLTDENDTVFPEVRYAEAIYFSNQLAKVMEKSGAWGAIRVTPTDNVIMDLYITGTILQSDGETMDLDIQVKDSSGKQWFAKNYKQTTGKYAYDRRLKRLGDPFQNLFIRIANDLLAYREKLSEQQAIELRTISELRFAKSFSPEAFDNYVSERRDGTLKIDRLPAENDSILQRVRKIRDRDYLYIDTMQDYYDGFSQQMHLAYQDFRRSSYDSVVKARQLDRQGNRRIVAGISAILAGIYGRSQAETRMVNDASTATAAVGGFVLKSGLEKKQEAAAYNESVAEMGSSLEAEIAPQVIELEDRTVTLTGTVQAQYQQWQELLHKIYKQERGTL
;
A
#
# COMPACT_ATOMS: atom_id res chain seq x y z
N MET A 1 -11.88 68.80 53.22
CA MET A 1 -11.21 69.73 52.29
C MET A 1 -10.46 68.83 51.34
N GLU A 2 -10.74 68.71 50.09
CA GLU A 2 -11.64 69.33 49.07
C GLU A 2 -11.98 68.27 48.05
N THR A 3 -13.21 68.22 47.68
CA THR A 3 -13.83 67.46 46.61
C THR A 3 -13.41 68.01 45.29
N SER A 4 -12.91 67.18 44.38
CA SER A 4 -12.89 67.55 42.95
C SER A 4 -13.70 66.55 42.14
N ILE A 5 -14.83 67.05 41.67
CA ILE A 5 -15.79 66.38 40.78
C ILE A 5 -15.28 66.58 39.34
N ALA A 6 -14.88 65.52 38.66
CA ALA A 6 -14.63 65.58 37.22
C ALA A 6 -15.88 65.20 36.47
N ALA A 7 -16.45 66.21 35.77
CA ALA A 7 -17.65 66.11 34.92
C ALA A 7 -17.31 65.27 33.66
N THR A 8 -18.00 64.18 33.48
CA THR A 8 -17.94 63.40 32.25
C THR A 8 -18.84 64.01 31.17
N ASN A 9 -18.21 64.34 30.04
CA ASN A 9 -18.85 64.98 28.90
C ASN A 9 -19.74 63.97 28.11
N PRO A 10 -21.06 64.19 28.02
CA PRO A 10 -21.99 63.21 27.41
C PRO A 10 -21.82 63.01 25.89
N ALA A 11 -21.05 63.88 25.20
CA ALA A 11 -20.80 63.75 23.76
C ALA A 11 -19.90 62.56 23.36
N TYR A 12 -19.15 61.98 24.30
CA TYR A 12 -18.18 60.91 24.02
C TYR A 12 -18.79 59.49 24.10
N GLN A 13 -19.98 59.35 24.70
CA GLN A 13 -20.65 58.05 24.80
C GLN A 13 -21.46 57.66 23.53
N GLY A 14 -21.85 58.64 22.73
CA GLY A 14 -22.61 58.39 21.48
C GLY A 14 -21.76 57.78 20.35
N HIS A 15 -20.52 58.21 20.25
CA HIS A 15 -19.63 57.66 19.19
C HIS A 15 -19.14 56.23 19.43
N ARG A 16 -19.02 55.82 20.66
CA ARG A 16 -18.64 54.41 20.99
C ARG A 16 -19.74 53.39 20.69
N ARG A 17 -21.01 53.80 20.82
CA ARG A 17 -22.14 52.91 20.48
C ARG A 17 -22.40 52.84 18.99
N LEU A 18 -22.13 53.87 18.21
CA LEU A 18 -22.23 53.85 16.76
C LEU A 18 -21.11 53.03 16.10
N ILE A 19 -19.88 53.09 16.60
CA ILE A 19 -18.75 52.30 16.10
C ILE A 19 -18.92 50.83 16.42
N ALA A 20 -19.45 50.46 17.57
CA ALA A 20 -19.73 49.09 17.96
C ALA A 20 -20.87 48.49 17.11
N ALA A 21 -21.90 49.25 16.76
CA ALA A 21 -23.01 48.78 15.95
C ALA A 21 -22.61 48.60 14.47
N THR A 22 -21.74 49.47 13.93
CA THR A 22 -21.24 49.33 12.54
C THR A 22 -20.24 48.19 12.40
N LEU A 23 -19.39 47.90 13.40
CA LEU A 23 -18.49 46.74 13.40
C LEU A 23 -19.27 45.42 13.48
N PHE A 24 -20.36 45.37 14.27
CA PHE A 24 -21.17 44.16 14.35
C PHE A 24 -21.98 43.90 13.07
N ALA A 25 -22.45 44.94 12.39
CA ALA A 25 -23.13 44.84 11.11
C ALA A 25 -22.19 44.41 9.98
N CYS A 26 -20.92 44.87 9.95
CA CYS A 26 -19.93 44.41 8.98
C CYS A 26 -19.52 42.95 9.20
N CYS A 27 -19.40 42.50 10.44
CA CYS A 27 -19.11 41.07 10.72
C CYS A 27 -20.29 40.15 10.35
N ALA A 28 -21.52 40.59 10.51
CA ALA A 28 -22.70 39.82 10.13
C ALA A 28 -22.88 39.71 8.60
N VAL A 29 -22.49 40.73 7.83
CA VAL A 29 -22.55 40.69 6.36
C VAL A 29 -21.42 39.86 5.76
N LEU A 30 -20.24 39.80 6.40
CA LEU A 30 -19.12 38.93 5.97
C LEU A 30 -19.40 37.43 6.23
N ALA A 31 -20.26 37.08 7.20
CA ALA A 31 -20.66 35.71 7.47
C ALA A 31 -21.66 35.14 6.44
N LEU A 32 -22.34 35.98 5.69
CA LEU A 32 -23.35 35.57 4.69
C LEU A 32 -22.76 35.39 3.26
N THR A 33 -21.50 35.74 3.05
CA THR A 33 -20.84 35.60 1.74
C THR A 33 -19.78 34.48 1.71
N ALA A 34 -19.73 33.61 2.73
CA ALA A 34 -18.95 32.39 2.61
C ALA A 34 -19.58 31.58 1.46
N PRO A 35 -18.85 31.29 0.37
CA PRO A 35 -19.34 30.40 -0.66
C PRO A 35 -19.71 29.08 0.03
N PRO A 36 -20.81 28.42 -0.34
CA PRO A 36 -21.12 27.12 0.14
C PRO A 36 -19.86 26.28 -0.12
N ALA A 37 -19.32 25.66 0.92
CA ALA A 37 -18.24 24.70 0.77
C ALA A 37 -18.71 23.76 -0.33
N ALA A 38 -18.09 23.85 -1.50
CA ALA A 38 -18.36 22.95 -2.59
C ALA A 38 -18.16 21.57 -2.03
N ALA A 39 -19.26 20.83 -1.83
CA ALA A 39 -19.18 19.43 -1.50
C ALA A 39 -18.27 18.83 -2.56
N ALA A 40 -17.11 18.34 -2.15
CA ALA A 40 -16.20 17.64 -3.03
C ALA A 40 -17.01 16.50 -3.63
N THR A 41 -17.50 16.70 -4.85
CA THR A 41 -18.10 15.62 -5.61
C THR A 41 -16.96 14.64 -5.84
N ASP A 42 -17.04 13.48 -5.20
CA ASP A 42 -16.12 12.37 -5.46
C ASP A 42 -16.08 12.19 -6.99
N LYS A 43 -14.99 12.62 -7.60
CA LYS A 43 -14.79 12.46 -9.03
C LYS A 43 -14.74 10.96 -9.31
N ILE A 44 -15.84 10.41 -9.81
CA ILE A 44 -15.84 9.06 -10.37
C ILE A 44 -14.81 9.08 -11.49
N THR A 45 -13.70 8.40 -11.29
CA THR A 45 -12.64 8.33 -12.28
C THR A 45 -13.17 7.72 -13.57
N SER A 46 -12.78 8.30 -14.69
CA SER A 46 -13.10 7.81 -16.03
C SER A 46 -12.83 6.31 -16.13
N SER A 47 -13.73 5.61 -16.82
CA SER A 47 -13.56 4.18 -17.14
C SER A 47 -12.47 3.91 -18.18
N THR A 48 -11.86 4.95 -18.74
CA THR A 48 -10.77 4.84 -19.72
C THR A 48 -9.48 4.48 -19.00
N LEU A 49 -8.78 3.46 -19.50
CA LEU A 49 -7.45 3.14 -18.99
C LEU A 49 -6.48 4.29 -19.30
N LEU A 50 -5.71 4.67 -18.31
CA LEU A 50 -4.60 5.59 -18.48
C LEU A 50 -3.52 4.93 -19.33
N THR A 51 -2.79 5.73 -20.09
CA THR A 51 -1.62 5.25 -20.81
C THR A 51 -0.46 5.06 -19.84
N LEU A 52 0.14 3.89 -19.83
CA LEU A 52 1.39 3.65 -19.14
C LEU A 52 2.51 4.36 -19.91
N SER A 53 3.26 5.21 -19.22
CA SER A 53 4.41 5.89 -19.79
C SER A 53 5.59 4.94 -19.94
N THR A 54 6.36 5.12 -21.00
CA THR A 54 7.62 4.44 -21.26
C THR A 54 8.75 5.48 -21.25
N PRO A 55 10.00 5.09 -21.01
CA PRO A 55 11.12 6.03 -21.02
C PRO A 55 11.18 6.85 -22.30
N SER A 56 11.42 8.15 -22.16
CA SER A 56 11.56 9.07 -23.30
C SER A 56 12.83 8.81 -24.12
N GLN A 57 13.85 8.20 -23.49
CA GLN A 57 15.09 7.77 -24.09
C GLN A 57 15.44 6.36 -23.59
N GLN A 58 16.17 5.61 -24.41
CA GLN A 58 16.67 4.30 -24.00
C GLN A 58 17.61 4.46 -22.81
N ILE A 59 17.31 3.75 -21.72
CA ILE A 59 18.15 3.71 -20.54
C ILE A 59 19.24 2.66 -20.76
N SER A 60 20.50 3.04 -20.48
CA SER A 60 21.61 2.10 -20.55
C SER A 60 21.48 1.01 -19.50
N GLU A 61 21.94 -0.20 -19.78
CA GLU A 61 21.89 -1.33 -18.83
C GLU A 61 22.58 -0.99 -17.51
N ALA A 62 23.69 -0.24 -17.57
CA ALA A 62 24.40 0.19 -16.38
C ALA A 62 23.59 1.12 -15.47
N ALA A 63 22.58 1.81 -16.00
CA ALA A 63 21.74 2.76 -15.28
C ALA A 63 20.33 2.22 -14.96
N LEU A 64 20.00 0.97 -15.32
CA LEU A 64 18.76 0.33 -14.93
C LEU A 64 18.79 0.03 -13.43
N LEU A 65 17.84 0.56 -12.66
CA LEU A 65 17.74 0.34 -11.21
C LEU A 65 16.91 -0.92 -10.92
N ASP A 66 17.43 -1.78 -10.08
CA ASP A 66 16.69 -2.91 -9.52
C ASP A 66 15.74 -2.42 -8.42
N VAL A 67 14.49 -2.85 -8.48
CA VAL A 67 13.42 -2.35 -7.61
C VAL A 67 12.93 -3.44 -6.67
N GLY A 68 12.90 -3.13 -5.38
CA GLY A 68 12.25 -3.95 -4.36
C GLY A 68 10.90 -3.35 -3.96
N ILE A 69 9.88 -4.18 -3.99
CA ILE A 69 8.53 -3.87 -3.53
C ILE A 69 8.19 -4.84 -2.40
N PRO A 70 8.48 -4.52 -1.14
CA PRO A 70 7.98 -5.34 -0.03
C PRO A 70 6.47 -5.49 -0.11
N THR A 71 5.94 -6.59 0.41
CA THR A 71 4.50 -6.72 0.59
C THR A 71 3.98 -5.49 1.32
N LEU A 72 2.93 -4.85 0.77
CA LEU A 72 2.38 -3.63 1.36
C LEU A 72 1.94 -3.87 2.80
N ASN A 73 2.00 -2.84 3.62
CA ASN A 73 1.38 -2.90 4.94
C ASN A 73 -0.14 -2.97 4.79
N ASP A 74 -0.77 -3.90 5.47
CA ASP A 74 -2.22 -4.14 5.42
C ASP A 74 -3.07 -2.97 5.94
N GLY A 75 -2.48 -2.09 6.76
CA GLY A 75 -3.16 -0.93 7.34
C GLY A 75 -4.19 -1.26 8.40
N LEU A 76 -4.24 -2.49 8.91
CA LEU A 76 -5.24 -2.91 9.91
C LEU A 76 -5.17 -2.09 11.19
N TYR A 77 -3.98 -1.62 11.58
CA TYR A 77 -3.80 -0.76 12.75
C TYR A 77 -4.39 0.66 12.61
N LEU A 78 -4.80 1.04 11.39
CA LEU A 78 -5.44 2.33 11.09
C LEU A 78 -6.96 2.23 11.04
N THR A 79 -7.53 1.04 11.14
CA THR A 79 -8.98 0.81 11.05
C THR A 79 -9.66 1.04 12.39
N ASP A 80 -10.82 1.70 12.37
CA ASP A 80 -11.65 1.88 13.54
C ASP A 80 -12.55 0.65 13.77
N GLU A 81 -13.04 0.46 15.00
CA GLU A 81 -13.97 -0.63 15.37
C GLU A 81 -15.27 -0.67 14.53
N ASN A 82 -15.62 0.46 13.90
CA ASN A 82 -16.80 0.59 13.05
C ASN A 82 -16.51 0.27 11.56
N ASP A 83 -15.24 0.09 11.19
CA ASP A 83 -14.84 -0.22 9.83
C ASP A 83 -15.06 -1.71 9.54
N THR A 84 -15.78 -1.99 8.46
CA THR A 84 -15.95 -3.37 8.00
C THR A 84 -14.73 -3.80 7.18
N VAL A 85 -13.67 -4.17 7.86
CA VAL A 85 -12.44 -4.67 7.26
C VAL A 85 -12.25 -6.13 7.64
N PHE A 86 -11.91 -6.95 6.66
CA PHE A 86 -11.60 -8.36 6.85
C PHE A 86 -10.08 -8.55 6.87
N PRO A 87 -9.47 -8.89 8.01
CA PRO A 87 -8.04 -9.00 8.13
C PRO A 87 -7.40 -9.93 7.09
N GLU A 88 -7.98 -11.09 6.86
CA GLU A 88 -7.47 -12.09 5.92
C GLU A 88 -7.51 -11.59 4.47
N VAL A 89 -8.53 -10.79 4.13
CA VAL A 89 -8.61 -10.14 2.82
C VAL A 89 -7.49 -9.09 2.70
N ARG A 90 -7.22 -8.32 3.77
CA ARG A 90 -6.15 -7.32 3.79
C ARG A 90 -4.77 -7.94 3.65
N TYR A 91 -4.50 -9.07 4.30
CA TYR A 91 -3.24 -9.80 4.11
C TYR A 91 -3.07 -10.26 2.66
N ALA A 92 -4.13 -10.80 2.06
CA ALA A 92 -4.13 -11.18 0.66
C ALA A 92 -3.93 -9.98 -0.28
N GLU A 93 -4.58 -8.85 0.00
CA GLU A 93 -4.45 -7.59 -0.74
C GLU A 93 -3.03 -7.04 -0.69
N ALA A 94 -2.36 -7.13 0.45
CA ALA A 94 -0.99 -6.64 0.62
C ALA A 94 -0.02 -7.26 -0.39
N ILE A 95 -0.09 -8.56 -0.61
CA ILE A 95 0.71 -9.27 -1.61
C ILE A 95 0.20 -9.00 -3.02
N TYR A 96 -1.12 -9.09 -3.22
CA TYR A 96 -1.72 -8.90 -4.53
C TYR A 96 -1.41 -7.52 -5.12
N PHE A 97 -1.48 -6.46 -4.33
CA PHE A 97 -1.21 -5.09 -4.81
C PHE A 97 0.26 -4.86 -5.10
N SER A 98 1.17 -5.39 -4.28
CA SER A 98 2.60 -5.35 -4.58
C SER A 98 2.91 -6.03 -5.91
N ASN A 99 2.34 -7.19 -6.16
CA ASN A 99 2.49 -7.93 -7.41
C ASN A 99 1.85 -7.21 -8.60
N GLN A 100 0.66 -6.59 -8.44
CA GLN A 100 0.04 -5.80 -9.51
C GLN A 100 0.88 -4.57 -9.86
N LEU A 101 1.47 -3.89 -8.87
CA LEU A 101 2.36 -2.77 -9.11
C LEU A 101 3.62 -3.21 -9.86
N ALA A 102 4.26 -4.31 -9.42
CA ALA A 102 5.42 -4.89 -10.11
C ALA A 102 5.13 -5.16 -11.59
N LYS A 103 4.03 -5.86 -11.89
CA LYS A 103 3.59 -6.18 -13.26
C LYS A 103 3.33 -4.95 -14.13
N VAL A 104 2.83 -3.86 -13.56
CA VAL A 104 2.63 -2.61 -14.30
C VAL A 104 3.97 -1.94 -14.57
N MET A 105 4.86 -1.92 -13.59
CA MET A 105 6.19 -1.31 -13.75
C MET A 105 7.06 -2.05 -14.76
N GLU A 106 7.04 -3.38 -14.76
CA GLU A 106 7.75 -4.21 -15.74
C GLU A 106 7.39 -3.83 -17.20
N LYS A 107 6.09 -3.61 -17.45
CA LYS A 107 5.60 -3.22 -18.78
C LYS A 107 6.11 -1.85 -19.23
N SER A 108 6.62 -1.01 -18.34
CA SER A 108 7.19 0.29 -18.72
C SER A 108 8.57 0.17 -19.36
N GLY A 109 9.32 -0.91 -19.08
CA GLY A 109 10.68 -1.12 -19.56
C GLY A 109 11.70 -0.11 -19.01
N ALA A 110 11.38 0.58 -17.89
CA ALA A 110 12.19 1.66 -17.33
C ALA A 110 13.18 1.21 -16.25
N TRP A 111 13.10 -0.04 -15.83
CA TRP A 111 13.72 -0.58 -14.63
C TRP A 111 14.55 -1.82 -14.94
N GLY A 112 15.47 -2.15 -14.06
CA GLY A 112 16.12 -3.45 -14.02
C GLY A 112 15.15 -4.55 -13.55
N ALA A 113 15.60 -5.46 -12.73
CA ALA A 113 14.72 -6.44 -12.13
C ALA A 113 13.76 -5.80 -11.11
N ILE A 114 12.49 -6.14 -11.20
CA ILE A 114 11.47 -5.69 -10.24
C ILE A 114 11.04 -6.91 -9.44
N ARG A 115 11.21 -6.85 -8.12
CA ARG A 115 10.96 -7.96 -7.22
C ARG A 115 9.99 -7.59 -6.12
N VAL A 116 8.96 -8.39 -5.92
CA VAL A 116 8.20 -8.35 -4.67
C VAL A 116 9.04 -9.04 -3.60
N THR A 117 9.44 -8.30 -2.57
CA THR A 117 10.37 -8.83 -1.57
C THR A 117 9.64 -9.29 -0.31
N PRO A 118 10.12 -10.35 0.36
CA PRO A 118 9.49 -10.85 1.57
C PRO A 118 9.58 -9.89 2.74
N THR A 119 10.59 -9.04 2.74
CA THR A 119 10.84 -8.01 3.77
C THR A 119 11.39 -6.75 3.13
N ASP A 120 11.41 -5.65 3.87
CA ASP A 120 12.03 -4.37 3.49
C ASP A 120 13.55 -4.35 3.68
N ASN A 121 14.13 -5.41 4.27
CA ASN A 121 15.57 -5.52 4.53
C ASN A 121 16.38 -6.02 3.33
N VAL A 122 15.72 -6.49 2.27
CA VAL A 122 16.41 -6.88 1.02
C VAL A 122 17.08 -5.67 0.40
N ILE A 123 18.40 -5.76 0.12
CA ILE A 123 19.15 -4.62 -0.40
C ILE A 123 18.94 -4.48 -1.91
N MET A 124 18.24 -3.41 -2.30
CA MET A 124 17.91 -3.04 -3.67
C MET A 124 18.37 -1.62 -3.99
N ASP A 125 18.28 -1.21 -5.27
CA ASP A 125 18.63 0.14 -5.71
C ASP A 125 17.51 1.13 -5.41
N LEU A 126 16.25 0.67 -5.48
CA LEU A 126 15.05 1.44 -5.20
C LEU A 126 14.07 0.61 -4.37
N TYR A 127 13.41 1.24 -3.41
CA TYR A 127 12.39 0.64 -2.55
C TYR A 127 11.07 1.37 -2.74
N ILE A 128 10.01 0.60 -2.94
CA ILE A 128 8.64 1.11 -2.99
C ILE A 128 7.87 0.45 -1.86
N THR A 129 7.67 1.18 -0.78
CA THR A 129 6.86 0.73 0.36
C THR A 129 5.49 1.41 0.34
N GLY A 130 4.51 0.81 0.95
CA GLY A 130 3.19 1.42 1.02
C GLY A 130 2.30 0.81 2.09
N THR A 131 1.19 1.51 2.37
CA THR A 131 0.16 1.09 3.31
C THR A 131 -1.20 1.15 2.62
N ILE A 132 -2.02 0.15 2.84
CA ILE A 132 -3.41 0.11 2.37
C ILE A 132 -4.26 0.89 3.37
N LEU A 133 -4.71 2.10 2.98
CA LEU A 133 -5.57 2.92 3.83
C LEU A 133 -7.04 2.51 3.69
N GLN A 134 -7.47 2.22 2.46
CA GLN A 134 -8.81 1.74 2.16
C GLN A 134 -8.77 0.80 0.96
N SER A 135 -9.45 -0.32 1.05
CA SER A 135 -9.73 -1.21 -0.07
C SER A 135 -11.10 -1.83 0.12
N ASP A 136 -11.99 -1.48 -0.76
CA ASP A 136 -13.34 -2.02 -0.84
C ASP A 136 -13.77 -2.12 -2.32
N GLY A 137 -14.99 -2.53 -2.59
CA GLY A 137 -15.47 -2.65 -3.98
C GLY A 137 -15.60 -1.30 -4.70
N GLU A 138 -15.60 -0.17 -4.01
CA GLU A 138 -15.77 1.16 -4.61
C GLU A 138 -14.49 1.97 -4.61
N THR A 139 -13.69 1.90 -3.56
CA THR A 139 -12.52 2.76 -3.36
C THR A 139 -11.28 1.93 -3.04
N MET A 140 -10.16 2.29 -3.68
CA MET A 140 -8.81 1.88 -3.29
C MET A 140 -8.00 3.13 -2.97
N ASP A 141 -7.35 3.12 -1.80
CA ASP A 141 -6.57 4.22 -1.25
C ASP A 141 -5.27 3.67 -0.69
N LEU A 142 -4.15 4.03 -1.32
CA LEU A 142 -2.81 3.56 -0.98
C LEU A 142 -1.91 4.74 -0.65
N ASP A 143 -1.18 4.64 0.44
CA ASP A 143 -0.09 5.57 0.76
C ASP A 143 1.23 4.94 0.33
N ILE A 144 1.95 5.58 -0.59
CA ILE A 144 3.16 5.03 -1.22
C ILE A 144 4.35 5.91 -0.88
N GLN A 145 5.44 5.28 -0.43
CA GLN A 145 6.73 5.92 -0.19
C GLN A 145 7.80 5.29 -1.06
N VAL A 146 8.65 6.10 -1.63
CA VAL A 146 9.74 5.67 -2.50
C VAL A 146 11.07 6.21 -1.98
N LYS A 147 12.02 5.30 -1.76
CA LYS A 147 13.37 5.62 -1.31
C LYS A 147 14.40 4.89 -2.17
N ASP A 148 15.49 5.54 -2.48
CA ASP A 148 16.61 4.90 -3.17
C ASP A 148 17.62 4.25 -2.21
N SER A 149 18.60 3.57 -2.77
CA SER A 149 19.66 2.88 -2.02
C SER A 149 20.49 3.81 -1.12
N SER A 150 20.56 5.11 -1.45
CA SER A 150 21.21 6.10 -0.59
C SER A 150 20.37 6.48 0.64
N GLY A 151 19.11 6.04 0.71
CA GLY A 151 18.16 6.45 1.74
C GLY A 151 17.40 7.73 1.40
N LYS A 152 17.69 8.36 0.25
CA LYS A 152 16.97 9.57 -0.18
C LYS A 152 15.54 9.21 -0.57
N GLN A 153 14.59 9.90 0.04
CA GLN A 153 13.18 9.79 -0.34
C GLN A 153 12.93 10.52 -1.65
N TRP A 154 12.43 9.81 -2.66
CA TRP A 154 12.01 10.41 -3.92
C TRP A 154 10.70 11.15 -3.75
N PHE A 155 9.72 10.47 -3.17
CA PHE A 155 8.45 11.07 -2.77
C PHE A 155 7.73 10.18 -1.74
N ALA A 156 6.74 10.77 -1.06
CA ALA A 156 5.68 10.09 -0.35
C ALA A 156 4.37 10.68 -0.84
N LYS A 157 3.43 9.84 -1.30
CA LYS A 157 2.21 10.31 -1.95
C LYS A 157 1.06 9.34 -1.75
N ASN A 158 -0.10 9.90 -1.46
CA ASN A 158 -1.35 9.17 -1.41
C ASN A 158 -1.95 9.01 -2.82
N TYR A 159 -2.41 7.80 -3.12
CA TYR A 159 -3.06 7.43 -4.37
C TYR A 159 -4.44 6.88 -4.09
N LYS A 160 -5.46 7.63 -4.45
CA LYS A 160 -6.86 7.24 -4.29
C LYS A 160 -7.54 7.10 -5.63
N GLN A 161 -8.34 6.04 -5.76
CA GLN A 161 -9.21 5.82 -6.91
C GLN A 161 -10.56 5.30 -6.45
N THR A 162 -11.61 5.92 -6.95
CA THR A 162 -13.00 5.45 -6.77
C THR A 162 -13.51 4.94 -8.12
N THR A 163 -14.16 3.78 -8.12
CA THR A 163 -14.74 3.18 -9.32
C THR A 163 -16.27 3.19 -9.26
N GLY A 164 -16.93 3.08 -10.41
CA GLY A 164 -18.38 3.02 -10.50
C GLY A 164 -18.89 1.62 -10.82
N LYS A 165 -20.21 1.41 -10.69
CA LYS A 165 -20.86 0.11 -10.93
C LYS A 165 -20.54 -0.52 -12.29
N TYR A 166 -20.27 0.30 -13.30
CA TYR A 166 -19.93 -0.19 -14.65
C TYR A 166 -18.55 -0.85 -14.71
N ALA A 167 -17.70 -0.64 -13.73
CA ALA A 167 -16.40 -1.32 -13.65
C ALA A 167 -16.56 -2.83 -13.44
N TYR A 168 -17.67 -3.26 -12.87
CA TYR A 168 -18.00 -4.64 -12.58
C TYR A 168 -19.01 -5.27 -13.56
N ASP A 169 -19.43 -4.57 -14.61
CA ASP A 169 -20.35 -5.11 -15.62
C ASP A 169 -19.61 -6.05 -16.57
N ARG A 170 -19.85 -7.35 -16.43
CA ARG A 170 -19.26 -8.40 -17.30
C ARG A 170 -19.58 -8.24 -18.78
N ARG A 171 -20.68 -7.53 -19.12
CA ARG A 171 -21.08 -7.28 -20.52
C ARG A 171 -20.21 -6.21 -21.18
N LEU A 172 -19.69 -5.30 -20.40
CA LEU A 172 -18.73 -4.32 -20.84
C LEU A 172 -17.37 -5.01 -20.82
N LYS A 173 -16.90 -5.53 -21.95
CA LYS A 173 -15.58 -6.19 -22.08
C LYS A 173 -14.46 -5.25 -21.63
N ARG A 174 -14.28 -5.08 -20.33
CA ARG A 174 -13.17 -4.35 -19.77
C ARG A 174 -11.95 -5.23 -19.73
N LEU A 175 -10.91 -4.71 -20.29
CA LEU A 175 -9.58 -5.30 -20.23
C LEU A 175 -8.91 -4.80 -18.95
N GLY A 176 -9.02 -5.53 -17.83
CA GLY A 176 -8.19 -5.28 -16.66
C GLY A 176 -8.94 -5.10 -15.33
N ASP A 177 -8.15 -4.91 -14.29
CA ASP A 177 -8.61 -4.64 -12.93
C ASP A 177 -9.32 -3.27 -12.85
N PRO A 178 -10.45 -3.12 -12.11
CA PRO A 178 -11.13 -1.84 -11.91
C PRO A 178 -10.25 -0.72 -11.39
N PHE A 179 -9.19 -1.05 -10.66
CA PHE A 179 -8.23 -0.11 -10.09
C PHE A 179 -6.89 -0.05 -10.84
N GLN A 180 -6.82 -0.60 -12.05
CA GLN A 180 -5.60 -0.60 -12.88
C GLN A 180 -4.99 0.79 -13.04
N ASN A 181 -5.83 1.83 -13.17
CA ASN A 181 -5.37 3.21 -13.32
C ASN A 181 -4.62 3.74 -12.10
N LEU A 182 -4.86 3.21 -10.90
CA LEU A 182 -4.11 3.58 -9.70
C LEU A 182 -2.66 3.12 -9.81
N PHE A 183 -2.45 1.86 -10.18
CA PHE A 183 -1.10 1.31 -10.39
C PHE A 183 -0.36 1.99 -11.55
N ILE A 184 -1.08 2.32 -12.65
CA ILE A 184 -0.50 3.08 -13.77
C ILE A 184 -0.06 4.48 -13.32
N ARG A 185 -0.84 5.19 -12.49
CA ARG A 185 -0.43 6.49 -11.94
C ARG A 185 0.82 6.40 -11.08
N ILE A 186 0.92 5.38 -10.22
CA ILE A 186 2.11 5.14 -9.40
C ILE A 186 3.31 4.91 -10.32
N ALA A 187 3.20 4.02 -11.31
CA ALA A 187 4.28 3.70 -12.24
C ALA A 187 4.72 4.92 -13.08
N ASN A 188 3.76 5.75 -13.53
CA ASN A 188 4.06 6.96 -14.27
C ASN A 188 4.78 8.03 -13.41
N ASP A 189 4.37 8.20 -12.15
CA ASP A 189 5.04 9.13 -11.23
C ASP A 189 6.47 8.66 -10.91
N LEU A 190 6.68 7.34 -10.75
CA LEU A 190 7.99 6.73 -10.57
C LEU A 190 8.90 7.00 -11.78
N LEU A 191 8.39 6.76 -12.99
CA LEU A 191 9.14 7.03 -14.21
C LEU A 191 9.47 8.52 -14.35
N ALA A 192 8.51 9.41 -14.09
CA ALA A 192 8.73 10.85 -14.13
C ALA A 192 9.79 11.34 -13.14
N TYR A 193 9.96 10.66 -12.00
CA TYR A 193 11.06 10.93 -11.09
C TYR A 193 12.38 10.34 -11.59
N ARG A 194 12.36 9.09 -12.09
CA ARG A 194 13.52 8.40 -12.65
C ARG A 194 14.17 9.20 -13.79
N GLU A 195 13.37 9.81 -14.66
CA GLU A 195 13.85 10.61 -15.79
C GLU A 195 14.55 11.92 -15.38
N LYS A 196 14.40 12.36 -14.11
CA LYS A 196 15.18 13.50 -13.58
C LYS A 196 16.60 13.12 -13.14
N LEU A 197 16.86 11.82 -12.98
CA LEU A 197 18.19 11.36 -12.64
C LEU A 197 19.06 11.28 -13.88
N SER A 198 20.29 11.78 -13.77
CA SER A 198 21.31 11.51 -14.78
C SER A 198 21.71 10.02 -14.74
N GLU A 199 22.29 9.55 -15.84
CA GLU A 199 22.87 8.20 -15.91
C GLU A 199 23.88 7.96 -14.79
N GLN A 200 24.77 8.92 -14.55
CA GLN A 200 25.77 8.84 -13.49
C GLN A 200 25.14 8.70 -12.09
N GLN A 201 24.06 9.42 -11.81
CA GLN A 201 23.34 9.30 -10.54
C GLN A 201 22.71 7.91 -10.36
N ALA A 202 22.17 7.34 -11.42
CA ALA A 202 21.62 5.99 -11.37
C ALA A 202 22.71 4.94 -11.12
N ILE A 203 23.87 5.06 -11.77
CA ILE A 203 25.03 4.20 -11.54
C ILE A 203 25.55 4.35 -10.09
N GLU A 204 25.55 5.58 -9.54
CA GLU A 204 25.92 5.82 -8.14
C GLU A 204 24.98 5.08 -7.18
N LEU A 205 23.67 5.12 -7.42
CA LEU A 205 22.68 4.38 -6.60
C LEU A 205 22.92 2.86 -6.64
N ARG A 206 23.21 2.30 -7.80
CA ARG A 206 23.55 0.88 -7.95
C ARG A 206 24.82 0.53 -7.18
N THR A 207 25.82 1.40 -7.26
CA THR A 207 27.10 1.23 -6.54
C THR A 207 26.88 1.30 -5.03
N ILE A 208 26.05 2.22 -4.55
CA ILE A 208 25.70 2.31 -3.12
C ILE A 208 25.02 1.02 -2.65
N SER A 209 24.06 0.48 -3.40
CA SER A 209 23.39 -0.78 -3.02
C SER A 209 24.37 -1.96 -3.00
N GLU A 210 25.28 -2.04 -3.98
CA GLU A 210 26.33 -3.07 -4.00
C GLU A 210 27.24 -2.97 -2.77
N LEU A 211 27.72 -1.76 -2.44
CA LEU A 211 28.59 -1.53 -1.30
C LEU A 211 27.87 -1.77 0.05
N ARG A 212 26.60 -1.43 0.15
CA ARG A 212 25.78 -1.79 1.32
C ARG A 212 25.68 -3.30 1.49
N PHE A 213 25.44 -4.02 0.40
CA PHE A 213 25.41 -5.47 0.43
C PHE A 213 26.78 -6.05 0.77
N ALA A 214 27.85 -5.51 0.20
CA ALA A 214 29.22 -5.93 0.52
C ALA A 214 29.54 -5.69 2.01
N LYS A 215 29.16 -4.55 2.55
CA LYS A 215 29.34 -4.21 3.97
C LYS A 215 28.57 -5.16 4.89
N SER A 216 27.35 -5.61 4.52
CA SER A 216 26.57 -6.55 5.34
C SER A 216 27.22 -7.92 5.47
N PHE A 217 28.01 -8.36 4.48
CA PHE A 217 28.73 -9.64 4.49
C PHE A 217 30.19 -9.53 5.00
N SER A 218 30.86 -8.43 4.71
CA SER A 218 32.25 -8.20 5.08
C SER A 218 32.47 -6.76 5.58
N PRO A 219 31.93 -6.42 6.76
CA PRO A 219 32.04 -5.07 7.30
C PRO A 219 33.48 -4.62 7.44
N GLU A 220 34.41 -5.50 7.85
CA GLU A 220 35.83 -5.21 8.01
C GLU A 220 36.51 -4.78 6.70
N ALA A 221 36.01 -5.25 5.55
CA ALA A 221 36.56 -4.87 4.24
C ALA A 221 35.91 -3.61 3.66
N PHE A 222 34.62 -3.39 3.93
CA PHE A 222 33.83 -2.36 3.23
C PHE A 222 33.30 -1.24 4.12
N ASP A 223 33.66 -1.18 5.40
CA ASP A 223 33.12 -0.18 6.34
C ASP A 223 33.41 1.27 5.91
N ASN A 224 34.56 1.50 5.26
CA ASN A 224 35.00 2.84 4.84
C ASN A 224 34.71 3.18 3.38
N TYR A 225 33.83 2.47 2.70
CA TYR A 225 33.50 2.74 1.30
C TYR A 225 32.27 3.64 1.14
N VAL A 226 31.35 3.56 2.12
CA VAL A 226 30.12 4.34 2.15
C VAL A 226 29.98 4.97 3.52
N SER A 227 29.74 6.28 3.55
CA SER A 227 29.45 7.03 4.77
C SER A 227 28.12 7.77 4.67
N GLU A 228 27.58 8.10 5.84
CA GLU A 228 26.33 8.87 5.95
C GLU A 228 26.62 10.36 5.90
N ARG A 229 25.83 11.09 5.13
CA ARG A 229 25.82 12.56 5.10
C ARG A 229 25.03 13.09 6.30
N ARG A 230 25.11 14.41 6.53
CA ARG A 230 24.37 15.09 7.62
C ARG A 230 22.85 14.99 7.50
N ASP A 231 22.34 14.78 6.30
CA ASP A 231 20.91 14.61 6.00
C ASP A 231 20.43 13.16 6.10
N GLY A 232 21.29 12.24 6.56
CA GLY A 232 20.99 10.81 6.68
C GLY A 232 21.15 10.01 5.39
N THR A 233 21.52 10.67 4.26
CA THR A 233 21.75 9.94 3.01
C THR A 233 23.17 9.39 2.92
N LEU A 234 23.31 8.27 2.23
CA LEU A 234 24.60 7.65 1.99
C LEU A 234 25.32 8.27 0.80
N LYS A 235 26.64 8.28 0.87
CA LYS A 235 27.52 8.65 -0.24
C LYS A 235 28.68 7.68 -0.37
N ILE A 236 29.23 7.56 -1.56
CA ILE A 236 30.44 6.79 -1.82
C ILE A 236 31.64 7.66 -1.42
N ASP A 237 32.48 7.15 -0.54
CA ASP A 237 33.76 7.79 -0.16
C ASP A 237 34.91 7.32 -1.04
N ARG A 238 34.87 6.04 -1.45
CA ARG A 238 35.84 5.45 -2.38
C ARG A 238 35.22 4.26 -3.11
N LEU A 239 35.75 3.95 -4.26
CA LEU A 239 35.39 2.75 -5.02
C LEU A 239 36.36 1.59 -4.70
N PRO A 240 35.88 0.34 -4.69
CA PRO A 240 36.75 -0.84 -4.65
C PRO A 240 37.68 -0.88 -5.88
N ALA A 241 38.79 -1.60 -5.74
CA ALA A 241 39.63 -1.90 -6.90
C ALA A 241 38.82 -2.73 -7.93
N GLU A 242 39.10 -2.52 -9.21
CA GLU A 242 38.38 -3.18 -10.31
C GLU A 242 38.38 -4.71 -10.19
N ASN A 243 39.44 -5.30 -9.65
CA ASN A 243 39.57 -6.73 -9.44
C ASN A 243 39.59 -7.13 -7.95
N ASP A 244 38.85 -6.41 -7.10
CA ASP A 244 38.74 -6.76 -5.68
C ASP A 244 38.12 -8.15 -5.50
N SER A 245 38.93 -9.09 -5.00
CA SER A 245 38.54 -10.49 -4.84
C SER A 245 37.42 -10.70 -3.81
N ILE A 246 37.36 -9.82 -2.79
CA ILE A 246 36.31 -9.87 -1.76
C ILE A 246 35.00 -9.40 -2.37
N LEU A 247 35.03 -8.30 -3.14
CA LEU A 247 33.84 -7.80 -3.82
C LEU A 247 33.30 -8.82 -4.84
N GLN A 248 34.18 -9.47 -5.63
CA GLN A 248 33.75 -10.51 -6.57
C GLN A 248 33.06 -11.69 -5.88
N ARG A 249 33.55 -12.07 -4.70
CA ARG A 249 32.89 -13.11 -3.88
C ARG A 249 31.53 -12.65 -3.36
N VAL A 250 31.43 -11.43 -2.87
CA VAL A 250 30.19 -10.85 -2.39
C VAL A 250 29.17 -10.75 -3.54
N ARG A 251 29.59 -10.40 -4.76
CA ARG A 251 28.73 -10.42 -5.96
C ARG A 251 28.10 -11.78 -6.20
N LYS A 252 28.87 -12.85 -6.12
CA LYS A 252 28.35 -14.23 -6.25
C LYS A 252 27.32 -14.57 -5.17
N ILE A 253 27.54 -14.08 -3.95
CA ILE A 253 26.54 -14.24 -2.87
C ILE A 253 25.28 -13.45 -3.18
N ARG A 254 25.40 -12.21 -3.71
CA ARG A 254 24.25 -11.39 -4.10
C ARG A 254 23.46 -12.02 -5.25
N ASP A 255 24.14 -12.61 -6.22
CA ASP A 255 23.49 -13.34 -7.31
C ASP A 255 22.67 -14.52 -6.77
N ARG A 256 23.22 -15.28 -5.81
CA ARG A 256 22.48 -16.37 -5.15
C ARG A 256 21.29 -15.86 -4.35
N ASP A 257 21.42 -14.72 -3.66
CA ASP A 257 20.32 -14.10 -2.92
C ASP A 257 19.19 -13.67 -3.87
N TYR A 258 19.53 -13.05 -4.98
CA TYR A 258 18.55 -12.66 -6.00
C TYR A 258 17.85 -13.86 -6.64
N LEU A 259 18.58 -14.92 -6.96
CA LEU A 259 17.99 -16.16 -7.48
C LEU A 259 16.98 -16.77 -6.49
N TYR A 260 17.30 -16.72 -5.20
CA TYR A 260 16.36 -17.20 -4.18
C TYR A 260 15.10 -16.31 -4.12
N ILE A 261 15.25 -14.99 -4.16
CA ILE A 261 14.11 -14.06 -4.20
C ILE A 261 13.28 -14.28 -5.47
N ASP A 262 13.92 -14.55 -6.61
CA ASP A 262 13.23 -14.85 -7.87
C ASP A 262 12.40 -16.15 -7.78
N THR A 263 12.82 -17.16 -7.02
CA THR A 263 11.98 -18.35 -6.74
C THR A 263 10.74 -18.00 -5.90
N MET A 264 10.86 -17.03 -4.98
CA MET A 264 9.72 -16.55 -4.21
C MET A 264 8.76 -15.71 -5.06
N GLN A 265 9.27 -15.08 -6.14
CA GLN A 265 8.43 -14.35 -7.10
C GLN A 265 7.40 -15.26 -7.75
N ASP A 266 7.79 -16.49 -8.09
CA ASP A 266 6.87 -17.49 -8.66
C ASP A 266 5.72 -17.81 -7.69
N TYR A 267 6.02 -17.85 -6.39
CA TYR A 267 5.00 -18.04 -5.35
C TYR A 267 4.02 -16.86 -5.31
N TYR A 268 4.51 -15.61 -5.28
CA TYR A 268 3.65 -14.43 -5.29
C TYR A 268 2.81 -14.30 -6.57
N ASP A 269 3.38 -14.69 -7.71
CA ASP A 269 2.68 -14.71 -9.00
C ASP A 269 1.58 -15.76 -9.03
N GLY A 270 1.89 -16.97 -8.58
CA GLY A 270 0.93 -18.07 -8.48
C GLY A 270 -0.23 -17.70 -7.56
N PHE A 271 0.06 -17.16 -6.38
CA PHE A 271 -0.94 -16.64 -5.44
C PHE A 271 -1.82 -15.57 -6.08
N SER A 272 -1.21 -14.56 -6.72
CA SER A 272 -1.95 -13.46 -7.34
C SER A 272 -2.85 -13.93 -8.48
N GLN A 273 -2.43 -14.94 -9.24
CA GLN A 273 -3.24 -15.55 -10.29
C GLN A 273 -4.44 -16.31 -9.72
N GLN A 274 -4.23 -17.12 -8.70
CA GLN A 274 -5.29 -17.89 -8.03
C GLN A 274 -6.33 -16.96 -7.38
N MET A 275 -5.85 -15.93 -6.69
CA MET A 275 -6.69 -14.94 -6.01
C MET A 275 -7.53 -14.12 -6.99
N HIS A 276 -7.02 -13.83 -8.17
CA HIS A 276 -7.56 -12.79 -9.07
C HIS A 276 -9.08 -12.90 -9.28
N LEU A 277 -9.59 -14.05 -9.68
CA LEU A 277 -11.02 -14.22 -9.99
C LEU A 277 -11.90 -14.11 -8.75
N ALA A 278 -11.55 -14.80 -7.68
CA ALA A 278 -12.28 -14.76 -6.42
C ALA A 278 -12.30 -13.34 -5.83
N TYR A 279 -11.17 -12.63 -5.91
CA TYR A 279 -11.06 -11.26 -5.43
C TYR A 279 -11.87 -10.27 -6.27
N GLN A 280 -11.93 -10.42 -7.59
CA GLN A 280 -12.80 -9.58 -8.42
C GLN A 280 -14.30 -9.81 -8.10
N ASP A 281 -14.70 -11.06 -7.83
CA ASP A 281 -16.07 -11.37 -7.44
C ASP A 281 -16.37 -10.86 -6.00
N PHE A 282 -15.41 -10.94 -5.08
CA PHE A 282 -15.51 -10.31 -3.75
C PHE A 282 -15.73 -8.79 -3.86
N ARG A 283 -14.87 -8.07 -4.60
CA ARG A 283 -15.01 -6.62 -4.80
C ARG A 283 -16.34 -6.24 -5.43
N ARG A 284 -16.82 -7.02 -6.39
CA ARG A 284 -18.10 -6.80 -7.04
C ARG A 284 -19.28 -6.99 -6.07
N SER A 285 -19.23 -8.01 -5.23
CA SER A 285 -20.29 -8.27 -4.24
C SER A 285 -20.31 -7.21 -3.13
N SER A 286 -19.13 -6.72 -2.72
CA SER A 286 -18.99 -5.67 -1.71
C SER A 286 -19.36 -4.28 -2.24
N TYR A 287 -19.19 -4.01 -3.54
CA TYR A 287 -19.50 -2.72 -4.15
C TYR A 287 -20.94 -2.25 -3.85
N ASP A 288 -21.94 -3.11 -4.12
CA ASP A 288 -23.35 -2.78 -3.91
C ASP A 288 -23.64 -2.46 -2.42
N SER A 289 -22.98 -3.17 -1.50
CA SER A 289 -23.13 -2.99 -0.06
C SER A 289 -22.49 -1.69 0.42
N VAL A 290 -21.28 -1.39 -0.04
CA VAL A 290 -20.53 -0.17 0.29
C VAL A 290 -21.26 1.08 -0.21
N VAL A 291 -21.73 1.07 -1.46
CA VAL A 291 -22.48 2.19 -2.05
C VAL A 291 -23.79 2.42 -1.29
N LYS A 292 -24.48 1.35 -0.92
CA LYS A 292 -25.72 1.44 -0.16
C LYS A 292 -25.50 1.99 1.26
N ALA A 293 -24.47 1.53 1.94
CA ALA A 293 -24.07 2.04 3.26
C ALA A 293 -23.78 3.54 3.20
N ARG A 294 -22.99 3.97 2.22
CA ARG A 294 -22.64 5.39 2.02
C ARG A 294 -23.85 6.27 1.69
N GLN A 295 -24.80 5.78 0.89
CA GLN A 295 -26.05 6.52 0.59
C GLN A 295 -26.90 6.73 1.85
N LEU A 296 -26.97 5.72 2.71
CA LEU A 296 -27.72 5.78 3.97
C LEU A 296 -27.05 6.70 5.00
N ASP A 297 -25.72 6.73 5.05
CA ASP A 297 -24.95 7.64 5.90
C ASP A 297 -25.16 9.11 5.49
N ARG A 298 -25.13 9.41 4.18
CA ARG A 298 -25.44 10.75 3.64
C ARG A 298 -26.85 11.21 3.99
N GLN A 299 -27.80 10.30 4.19
CA GLN A 299 -29.16 10.62 4.60
C GLN A 299 -29.32 10.82 6.12
N GLY A 300 -28.23 10.76 6.88
CA GLY A 300 -28.21 10.93 8.33
C GLY A 300 -28.75 9.76 9.13
N ASN A 301 -28.98 8.61 8.51
CA ASN A 301 -29.52 7.40 9.13
C ASN A 301 -28.40 6.49 9.68
N ARG A 302 -27.56 7.03 10.56
CA ARG A 302 -26.43 6.29 11.19
C ARG A 302 -26.81 4.95 11.82
N ARG A 303 -28.05 4.81 12.32
CA ARG A 303 -28.54 3.56 12.91
C ARG A 303 -28.71 2.43 11.91
N ILE A 304 -28.96 2.76 10.63
CA ILE A 304 -29.13 1.78 9.55
C ILE A 304 -27.75 1.33 9.03
N VAL A 305 -26.77 2.23 9.01
CA VAL A 305 -25.39 1.91 8.62
C VAL A 305 -24.78 0.90 9.60
N ALA A 306 -24.93 1.13 10.91
CA ALA A 306 -24.51 0.16 11.94
C ALA A 306 -25.16 -1.22 11.75
N GLY A 307 -26.44 -1.27 11.31
CA GLY A 307 -27.14 -2.52 11.00
C GLY A 307 -26.58 -3.24 9.77
N ILE A 308 -26.13 -2.52 8.74
CA ILE A 308 -25.54 -3.12 7.54
C ILE A 308 -24.12 -3.63 7.83
N SER A 309 -23.33 -2.87 8.59
CA SER A 309 -22.01 -3.30 9.04
C SER A 309 -22.11 -4.57 9.92
N ALA A 310 -23.09 -4.63 10.83
CA ALA A 310 -23.36 -5.81 11.63
C ALA A 310 -23.84 -7.02 10.80
N ILE A 311 -24.53 -6.79 9.67
CA ILE A 311 -24.93 -7.86 8.75
C ILE A 311 -23.71 -8.39 7.99
N LEU A 312 -22.81 -7.55 7.53
CA LEU A 312 -21.57 -7.94 6.87
C LEU A 312 -20.65 -8.69 7.86
N ALA A 313 -20.47 -8.16 9.07
CA ALA A 313 -19.71 -8.83 10.13
C ALA A 313 -20.37 -10.16 10.57
N GLY A 314 -21.70 -10.25 10.61
CA GLY A 314 -22.43 -11.49 10.93
C GLY A 314 -22.35 -12.57 9.87
N ILE A 315 -22.00 -12.23 8.62
CA ILE A 315 -21.72 -13.19 7.56
C ILE A 315 -20.35 -13.85 7.80
N TYR A 316 -19.40 -13.07 8.29
CA TYR A 316 -18.02 -13.52 8.55
C TYR A 316 -17.89 -14.24 9.92
N GLY A 317 -18.54 -13.74 10.95
CA GLY A 317 -18.43 -14.26 12.34
C GLY A 317 -19.12 -15.62 12.58
N ARG A 318 -19.76 -16.22 11.59
CA ARG A 318 -20.51 -17.47 11.78
C ARG A 318 -19.65 -18.73 11.78
N SER A 319 -18.37 -18.64 11.43
CA SER A 319 -17.44 -19.77 11.52
C SER A 319 -16.89 -19.99 12.93
N GLN A 320 -17.03 -19.01 13.86
CA GLN A 320 -16.40 -19.06 15.19
C GLN A 320 -17.35 -18.89 16.40
N ALA A 321 -18.63 -18.61 16.24
CA ALA A 321 -19.52 -18.43 17.40
C ALA A 321 -20.88 -19.10 17.24
N GLU A 322 -21.07 -20.18 18.01
CA GLU A 322 -22.38 -20.78 18.25
C GLU A 322 -23.38 -19.76 18.80
N THR A 323 -24.42 -19.51 18.00
CA THR A 323 -25.83 -19.33 18.38
C THR A 323 -26.14 -18.81 19.79
N ARG A 324 -26.21 -17.49 20.01
CA ARG A 324 -27.03 -16.93 21.11
C ARG A 324 -27.60 -15.52 20.92
N MET A 325 -27.30 -14.79 19.84
CA MET A 325 -27.75 -13.39 19.68
C MET A 325 -28.77 -13.12 18.55
N VAL A 326 -29.36 -14.11 17.93
CA VAL A 326 -30.26 -13.91 16.77
C VAL A 326 -31.73 -13.71 17.17
N ASN A 327 -32.11 -14.03 18.40
CA ASN A 327 -33.53 -13.98 18.79
C ASN A 327 -34.04 -12.63 19.28
N ASP A 328 -33.15 -11.67 19.66
CA ASP A 328 -33.65 -10.40 20.21
C ASP A 328 -33.67 -9.23 19.21
N ALA A 329 -33.09 -9.40 18.01
CA ALA A 329 -33.09 -8.35 16.98
C ALA A 329 -34.30 -8.42 16.01
N SER A 330 -35.18 -9.43 16.17
CA SER A 330 -36.24 -9.72 15.21
C SER A 330 -37.50 -8.86 15.33
N THR A 331 -37.67 -8.06 16.38
CA THR A 331 -38.94 -7.34 16.61
C THR A 331 -38.92 -5.86 16.23
N ALA A 332 -37.79 -5.24 15.90
CA ALA A 332 -37.72 -3.81 15.61
C ALA A 332 -37.59 -3.43 14.13
N THR A 333 -37.44 -4.39 13.21
CA THR A 333 -37.16 -4.13 11.78
C THR A 333 -38.22 -4.65 10.82
N ALA A 334 -39.34 -5.10 11.31
CA ALA A 334 -40.37 -5.76 10.46
C ALA A 334 -41.16 -4.84 9.49
N ALA A 335 -41.05 -3.51 9.62
CA ALA A 335 -41.90 -2.59 8.86
C ALA A 335 -41.21 -1.96 7.62
N VAL A 336 -39.89 -2.01 7.49
CA VAL A 336 -39.15 -1.45 6.32
C VAL A 336 -38.33 -2.52 5.57
N GLY A 337 -38.20 -3.70 6.14
CA GLY A 337 -37.25 -4.74 5.71
C GLY A 337 -37.78 -5.81 4.77
N GLY A 338 -39.09 -5.94 4.57
CA GLY A 338 -39.67 -7.11 3.88
C GLY A 338 -39.25 -7.27 2.41
N PHE A 339 -38.97 -6.22 1.70
CA PHE A 339 -38.57 -6.27 0.28
C PHE A 339 -37.03 -6.34 0.07
N VAL A 340 -36.27 -5.86 1.02
CA VAL A 340 -34.78 -5.90 0.98
C VAL A 340 -34.26 -7.28 1.38
N LEU A 341 -35.03 -8.01 2.20
CA LEU A 341 -34.63 -9.32 2.74
C LEU A 341 -34.58 -10.43 1.69
N LYS A 342 -35.51 -10.48 0.74
CA LYS A 342 -35.60 -11.60 -0.21
C LYS A 342 -34.54 -11.54 -1.31
N SER A 343 -34.26 -10.38 -1.88
CA SER A 343 -33.16 -10.19 -2.84
C SER A 343 -31.78 -10.13 -2.16
N GLY A 344 -31.76 -9.86 -0.86
CA GLY A 344 -30.56 -9.87 -0.04
C GLY A 344 -30.08 -11.26 0.34
N LEU A 345 -30.99 -12.23 0.51
CA LEU A 345 -30.62 -13.59 0.93
C LEU A 345 -29.91 -14.39 -0.17
N GLU A 346 -30.36 -14.30 -1.41
CA GLU A 346 -29.72 -15.00 -2.54
C GLU A 346 -28.33 -14.41 -2.84
N LYS A 347 -28.21 -13.07 -2.87
CA LYS A 347 -26.91 -12.41 -2.98
C LYS A 347 -26.01 -12.60 -1.74
N LYS A 348 -26.62 -12.91 -0.59
CA LYS A 348 -25.94 -13.15 0.67
C LYS A 348 -25.20 -14.49 0.68
N GLN A 349 -25.74 -15.53 0.08
CA GLN A 349 -25.09 -16.84 -0.06
C GLN A 349 -23.93 -16.77 -1.07
N GLU A 350 -24.11 -16.05 -2.17
CA GLU A 350 -23.09 -15.88 -3.19
C GLU A 350 -21.92 -15.05 -2.65
N ALA A 351 -22.19 -13.95 -1.95
CA ALA A 351 -21.16 -13.11 -1.30
C ALA A 351 -20.41 -13.85 -0.18
N ALA A 352 -21.11 -14.71 0.59
CA ALA A 352 -20.46 -15.49 1.65
C ALA A 352 -19.45 -16.49 1.09
N ALA A 353 -19.75 -17.16 -0.02
CA ALA A 353 -18.84 -18.10 -0.67
C ALA A 353 -17.57 -17.41 -1.20
N TYR A 354 -17.68 -16.19 -1.74
CA TYR A 354 -16.52 -15.43 -2.20
C TYR A 354 -15.67 -14.88 -1.05
N ASN A 355 -16.32 -14.41 0.03
CA ASN A 355 -15.61 -13.97 1.24
C ASN A 355 -14.82 -15.12 1.86
N GLU A 356 -15.44 -16.31 1.97
CA GLU A 356 -14.80 -17.51 2.49
C GLU A 356 -13.60 -17.91 1.63
N SER A 357 -13.72 -17.91 0.31
CA SER A 357 -12.63 -18.24 -0.61
C SER A 357 -11.46 -17.24 -0.52
N VAL A 358 -11.73 -15.94 -0.42
CA VAL A 358 -10.65 -14.93 -0.29
C VAL A 358 -10.03 -14.98 1.10
N ALA A 359 -10.84 -15.22 2.14
CA ALA A 359 -10.33 -15.38 3.50
C ALA A 359 -9.47 -16.64 3.65
N GLU A 360 -9.89 -17.76 3.06
CA GLU A 360 -9.10 -19.00 3.03
C GLU A 360 -7.77 -18.79 2.32
N MET A 361 -7.76 -18.11 1.18
CA MET A 361 -6.52 -17.73 0.50
C MET A 361 -5.66 -16.78 1.35
N GLY A 362 -6.26 -15.80 2.02
CA GLY A 362 -5.57 -14.89 2.93
C GLY A 362 -4.93 -15.61 4.11
N SER A 363 -5.67 -16.51 4.76
CA SER A 363 -5.15 -17.32 5.87
C SER A 363 -4.07 -18.31 5.43
N SER A 364 -4.12 -18.80 4.19
CA SER A 364 -3.09 -19.68 3.63
C SER A 364 -1.74 -18.99 3.45
N LEU A 365 -1.70 -17.64 3.42
CA LEU A 365 -0.47 -16.86 3.32
C LEU A 365 0.32 -16.77 4.64
N GLU A 366 -0.38 -16.83 5.77
CA GLU A 366 0.26 -16.97 7.08
C GLU A 366 0.66 -18.41 7.37
N ALA A 367 0.13 -19.37 6.59
CA ALA A 367 0.50 -20.76 6.69
C ALA A 367 1.93 -21.00 6.17
N GLU A 368 2.48 -22.12 6.57
CA GLU A 368 3.75 -22.58 6.01
C GLU A 368 3.63 -22.79 4.50
N ILE A 369 4.52 -22.16 3.75
CA ILE A 369 4.66 -22.44 2.32
C ILE A 369 5.43 -23.74 2.11
N ALA A 370 5.37 -24.28 0.90
CA ALA A 370 6.12 -25.49 0.57
C ALA A 370 7.62 -25.32 0.95
N PRO A 371 8.19 -26.29 1.69
CA PRO A 371 9.58 -26.22 2.07
C PRO A 371 10.49 -26.09 0.85
N GLN A 372 11.44 -25.15 0.90
CA GLN A 372 12.45 -24.97 -0.13
C GLN A 372 13.65 -25.85 0.18
N VAL A 373 14.03 -26.71 -0.75
CA VAL A 373 15.19 -27.59 -0.63
C VAL A 373 16.36 -26.97 -1.38
N ILE A 374 17.38 -26.61 -0.64
CA ILE A 374 18.62 -26.03 -1.18
C ILE A 374 19.73 -27.10 -1.17
N GLU A 375 20.20 -27.45 -2.35
CA GLU A 375 21.32 -28.35 -2.51
C GLU A 375 22.64 -27.55 -2.46
N LEU A 376 23.50 -27.89 -1.50
CA LEU A 376 24.87 -27.41 -1.39
C LEU A 376 25.83 -28.53 -1.77
N GLU A 377 27.07 -28.19 -2.06
CA GLU A 377 28.10 -29.18 -2.47
C GLU A 377 28.29 -30.31 -1.44
N ASP A 378 28.14 -30.02 -0.15
CA ASP A 378 28.37 -30.91 0.97
C ASP A 378 27.10 -31.41 1.69
N ARG A 379 25.96 -30.78 1.46
CA ARG A 379 24.71 -31.08 2.17
C ARG A 379 23.47 -30.48 1.50
N THR A 380 22.32 -31.03 1.86
CA THR A 380 20.98 -30.47 1.54
C THR A 380 20.43 -29.77 2.77
N VAL A 381 19.92 -28.56 2.58
CA VAL A 381 19.24 -27.75 3.62
C VAL A 381 17.78 -27.51 3.21
N THR A 382 16.86 -27.80 4.11
CA THR A 382 15.44 -27.54 3.90
C THR A 382 15.04 -26.29 4.69
N LEU A 383 14.51 -25.30 4.00
CA LEU A 383 13.95 -24.08 4.60
C LEU A 383 12.44 -24.28 4.77
N THR A 384 11.91 -23.92 5.96
CA THR A 384 10.51 -24.19 6.32
C THR A 384 9.87 -22.96 6.96
N GLY A 385 8.55 -22.95 7.01
CA GLY A 385 7.77 -21.89 7.60
C GLY A 385 7.19 -20.91 6.57
N THR A 386 6.85 -19.73 7.00
CA THR A 386 6.34 -18.66 6.14
C THR A 386 7.41 -18.17 5.15
N VAL A 387 7.00 -17.40 4.13
CA VAL A 387 7.95 -16.79 3.17
C VAL A 387 9.04 -15.99 3.88
N GLN A 388 8.66 -15.19 4.88
CA GLN A 388 9.60 -14.39 5.66
C GLN A 388 10.56 -15.26 6.48
N ALA A 389 10.03 -16.32 7.11
CA ALA A 389 10.84 -17.25 7.90
C ALA A 389 11.85 -18.01 7.03
N GLN A 390 11.44 -18.48 5.86
CA GLN A 390 12.32 -19.14 4.90
C GLN A 390 13.40 -18.18 4.39
N TYR A 391 13.05 -16.90 4.11
CA TYR A 391 14.03 -15.91 3.70
C TYR A 391 15.05 -15.60 4.81
N GLN A 392 14.64 -15.52 6.08
CA GLN A 392 15.57 -15.36 7.21
C GLN A 392 16.53 -16.52 7.32
N GLN A 393 16.04 -17.76 7.23
CA GLN A 393 16.87 -18.97 7.22
C GLN A 393 17.86 -18.97 6.05
N TRP A 394 17.39 -18.51 4.88
CA TRP A 394 18.23 -18.32 3.69
C TRP A 394 19.37 -17.32 3.94
N GLN A 395 19.09 -16.15 4.52
CA GLN A 395 20.10 -15.16 4.85
C GLN A 395 21.16 -15.70 5.81
N GLU A 396 20.74 -16.45 6.82
CA GLU A 396 21.69 -17.13 7.74
C GLU A 396 22.57 -18.15 7.00
N LEU A 397 21.97 -18.89 6.07
CA LEU A 397 22.70 -19.86 5.26
C LEU A 397 23.72 -19.18 4.35
N LEU A 398 23.34 -18.08 3.68
CA LEU A 398 24.27 -17.29 2.87
C LEU A 398 25.47 -16.77 3.66
N HIS A 399 25.26 -16.31 4.91
CA HIS A 399 26.34 -15.90 5.78
C HIS A 399 27.29 -17.06 6.14
N LYS A 400 26.76 -18.26 6.34
CA LYS A 400 27.55 -19.46 6.57
C LYS A 400 28.38 -19.83 5.33
N ILE A 401 27.78 -19.83 4.15
CA ILE A 401 28.43 -20.06 2.86
C ILE A 401 29.57 -19.04 2.66
N TYR A 402 29.30 -17.76 2.84
CA TYR A 402 30.33 -16.72 2.71
C TYR A 402 31.54 -16.94 3.63
N LYS A 403 31.29 -17.31 4.92
CA LYS A 403 32.35 -17.59 5.89
C LYS A 403 33.16 -18.81 5.49
N GLN A 404 32.54 -19.88 4.97
CA GLN A 404 33.23 -21.08 4.49
C GLN A 404 34.11 -20.76 3.28
N GLU A 405 33.57 -20.06 2.27
CA GLU A 405 34.34 -19.67 1.09
C GLU A 405 35.49 -18.69 1.41
N ARG A 406 35.42 -17.96 2.54
CA ARG A 406 36.50 -17.11 3.03
C ARG A 406 37.59 -17.91 3.74
N GLY A 407 37.24 -18.99 4.45
CA GLY A 407 38.18 -19.81 5.22
C GLY A 407 38.98 -20.83 4.39
N THR A 408 38.64 -21.01 3.13
CA THR A 408 39.31 -21.91 2.19
C THR A 408 40.48 -21.29 1.40
N LEU A 409 40.85 -20.07 1.73
CA LEU A 409 42.05 -19.37 1.25
C LEU A 409 43.08 -19.28 2.36
#